data_99ad3f33037b5ab4b7841e55ab8752df
#
_entry.id   99ad3f33037b5ab4b7841e55ab8752df
#
_cell.length_a   1.000
_cell.length_b   1.000
_cell.length_c   1.000
_cell.angle_alpha   90.00
_cell.angle_beta   90.00
_cell.angle_gamma   90.00
#
_symmetry.space_group_name_H-M   'P 1'
#
loop_
_entity.id
_entity.type
_entity.pdbx_description
1 polymer ?
#
loop_
_entity_poly.entity_id
_entity_poly.type
_entity_poly.pdbx_seq_one_letter_code
_entity_poly.pdbx_strand_id
1 'polypeptide(L)'
;DFLKTNDGKAPPITHVDSTAPLYSDRDQKLITDKIWGIYYKPDIEGLGVQGGTSPYKVDKHFSEVAVDPYGLDSKEYQTTDKFAEMWSSALAHCQKRFEGKSGVYRKGPSGGLGCMTPDSFPIFDVFCENVYMIADSNHGYKMIGVGQLVAEEILGSESELLKPFRFNRYEKGEVHPTSNSPFPWS
;
A
#
# COMPACT_ATOMS: atom_id res chain seq x y z
N ASP A 1 -23.54 6.06 -16.39
CA ASP A 1 -22.14 5.97 -16.04
C ASP A 1 -22.04 5.50 -14.58
N PHE A 2 -21.73 4.20 -14.39
CA PHE A 2 -21.69 3.55 -13.07
C PHE A 2 -20.58 4.08 -12.14
N LEU A 3 -19.61 4.82 -12.68
CA LEU A 3 -18.52 5.41 -11.93
C LEU A 3 -18.91 6.71 -11.23
N LYS A 4 -20.00 7.35 -11.64
CA LYS A 4 -20.45 8.59 -11.01
C LYS A 4 -21.41 8.32 -9.87
N THR A 5 -21.42 9.21 -8.90
CA THR A 5 -22.44 9.29 -7.86
C THR A 5 -23.76 9.75 -8.45
N ASN A 6 -24.87 9.62 -7.71
CA ASN A 6 -26.20 10.01 -8.19
C ASN A 6 -26.30 11.50 -8.58
N ASP A 7 -25.47 12.34 -7.98
CA ASP A 7 -25.35 13.78 -8.29
C ASP A 7 -24.30 14.07 -9.39
N GLY A 8 -23.82 13.04 -10.09
CA GLY A 8 -22.92 13.16 -11.24
C GLY A 8 -21.46 13.42 -10.91
N LYS A 9 -21.08 13.38 -9.64
CA LYS A 9 -19.69 13.60 -9.20
C LYS A 9 -18.85 12.34 -9.27
N ALA A 10 -17.52 12.50 -9.25
CA ALA A 10 -16.60 11.39 -9.06
C ALA A 10 -16.84 10.70 -7.70
N PRO A 11 -16.61 9.37 -7.60
CA PRO A 11 -16.71 8.69 -6.32
C PRO A 11 -15.68 9.23 -5.31
N PRO A 12 -15.99 9.19 -4.01
CA PRO A 12 -15.05 9.63 -2.98
C PRO A 12 -13.83 8.70 -2.93
N ILE A 13 -12.75 9.19 -2.35
CA ILE A 13 -11.64 8.35 -1.90
C ILE A 13 -12.16 7.47 -0.78
N THR A 14 -11.89 6.19 -0.87
CA THR A 14 -12.39 5.19 0.08
C THR A 14 -11.26 4.29 0.54
N HIS A 15 -11.26 3.99 1.83
CA HIS A 15 -10.44 2.95 2.44
C HIS A 15 -11.37 2.13 3.33
N VAL A 16 -11.38 0.82 3.13
CA VAL A 16 -12.21 -0.12 3.88
C VAL A 16 -11.36 -1.31 4.28
N ASP A 17 -11.41 -1.64 5.57
CA ASP A 17 -10.86 -2.88 6.13
C ASP A 17 -12.01 -3.75 6.61
N SER A 18 -11.93 -5.06 6.40
CA SER A 18 -13.02 -5.99 6.66
C SER A 18 -12.55 -7.33 7.21
N THR A 19 -13.34 -7.89 8.10
CA THR A 19 -13.23 -9.28 8.57
C THR A 19 -14.26 -10.21 7.92
N ALA A 20 -15.15 -9.66 7.09
CA ALA A 20 -16.14 -10.45 6.37
C ALA A 20 -15.45 -11.31 5.29
N PRO A 21 -15.91 -12.55 5.03
CA PRO A 21 -15.42 -13.33 3.91
C PRO A 21 -15.61 -12.59 2.58
N LEU A 22 -14.57 -12.60 1.75
CA LEU A 22 -14.62 -12.04 0.40
C LEU A 22 -14.84 -13.15 -0.62
N TYR A 23 -15.88 -12.99 -1.42
CA TYR A 23 -16.22 -13.92 -2.50
C TYR A 23 -15.97 -13.26 -3.86
N SER A 24 -15.64 -14.09 -4.85
CA SER A 24 -15.47 -13.65 -6.23
C SER A 24 -16.78 -13.09 -6.79
N ASP A 25 -16.71 -11.89 -7.35
CA ASP A 25 -17.85 -11.25 -8.05
C ASP A 25 -18.28 -12.01 -9.32
N ARG A 26 -17.39 -12.88 -9.86
CA ARG A 26 -17.65 -13.64 -11.09
C ARG A 26 -18.40 -14.94 -10.84
N ASP A 27 -17.91 -15.73 -9.87
CA ASP A 27 -18.34 -17.13 -9.70
C ASP A 27 -18.72 -17.46 -8.25
N GLN A 28 -18.73 -16.47 -7.37
CA GLN A 28 -19.09 -16.57 -5.96
C GLN A 28 -18.22 -17.57 -5.16
N LYS A 29 -17.03 -17.92 -5.65
CA LYS A 29 -16.08 -18.71 -4.88
C LYS A 29 -15.40 -17.87 -3.84
N LEU A 30 -15.07 -18.48 -2.71
CA LEU A 30 -14.33 -17.84 -1.63
C LEU A 30 -12.93 -17.44 -2.11
N ILE A 31 -12.59 -16.14 -2.03
CA ILE A 31 -11.25 -15.61 -2.26
C ILE A 31 -10.45 -15.65 -0.96
N THR A 32 -11.02 -15.14 0.12
CA THR A 32 -10.39 -15.16 1.45
C THR A 32 -11.44 -15.06 2.56
N ASP A 33 -11.19 -15.79 3.64
CA ASP A 33 -11.91 -15.70 4.93
C ASP A 33 -11.08 -14.97 6.01
N LYS A 34 -9.91 -14.44 5.62
CA LYS A 34 -9.02 -13.67 6.49
C LYS A 34 -9.29 -12.19 6.34
N ILE A 35 -8.72 -11.43 7.27
CA ILE A 35 -8.76 -9.96 7.22
C ILE A 35 -8.22 -9.46 5.88
N TRP A 36 -8.98 -8.58 5.24
CA TRP A 36 -8.62 -7.94 3.99
C TRP A 36 -9.02 -6.46 3.98
N GLY A 37 -8.40 -5.71 3.10
CA GLY A 37 -8.71 -4.29 2.94
C GLY A 37 -8.63 -3.85 1.49
N ILE A 38 -9.26 -2.73 1.20
CA ILE A 38 -9.25 -2.07 -0.11
C ILE A 38 -9.15 -0.56 0.07
N TYR A 39 -8.37 0.06 -0.79
CA TYR A 39 -8.42 1.50 -0.98
C TYR A 39 -8.59 1.84 -2.45
N TYR A 40 -9.31 2.91 -2.74
CA TYR A 40 -9.44 3.44 -4.09
C TYR A 40 -9.76 4.92 -4.09
N LYS A 41 -9.42 5.55 -5.19
CA LYS A 41 -9.71 6.94 -5.51
C LYS A 41 -10.17 7.05 -6.95
N PRO A 42 -10.87 8.13 -7.33
CA PRO A 42 -11.11 8.45 -8.73
C PRO A 42 -9.80 8.52 -9.50
N ASP A 43 -9.81 8.02 -10.72
CA ASP A 43 -8.74 8.26 -11.66
C ASP A 43 -8.66 9.75 -12.03
N ILE A 44 -7.44 10.24 -12.31
CA ILE A 44 -7.17 11.66 -12.60
C ILE A 44 -8.01 12.17 -13.76
N GLU A 45 -8.26 11.33 -14.74
CA GLU A 45 -9.08 11.68 -15.90
C GLU A 45 -10.59 11.49 -15.66
N GLY A 46 -10.99 11.05 -14.47
CA GLY A 46 -12.39 10.78 -14.14
C GLY A 46 -13.03 9.63 -14.90
N LEU A 47 -12.22 8.81 -15.56
CA LEU A 47 -12.65 7.69 -16.41
C LEU A 47 -12.75 6.37 -15.66
N GLY A 48 -12.35 6.33 -14.38
CA GLY A 48 -12.31 5.12 -13.59
C GLY A 48 -12.04 5.34 -12.12
N VAL A 49 -11.71 4.25 -11.45
CA VAL A 49 -11.14 4.22 -10.11
C VAL A 49 -9.84 3.44 -10.12
N GLN A 50 -8.87 3.87 -9.32
CA GLN A 50 -7.60 3.21 -9.13
C GLN A 50 -7.30 3.04 -7.64
N GLY A 51 -6.56 2.00 -7.30
CA GLY A 51 -6.22 1.71 -5.91
C GLY A 51 -5.59 0.33 -5.77
N GLY A 52 -5.71 -0.24 -4.59
CA GLY A 52 -5.14 -1.53 -4.26
C GLY A 52 -5.97 -2.31 -3.24
N THR A 53 -5.60 -3.56 -3.05
CA THR A 53 -6.21 -4.45 -2.07
C THR A 53 -5.14 -5.24 -1.32
N SER A 54 -5.40 -5.56 -0.06
CA SER A 54 -4.53 -6.32 0.83
C SER A 54 -5.32 -7.46 1.52
N PRO A 55 -4.69 -8.53 1.93
CA PRO A 55 -3.29 -8.86 1.72
C PRO A 55 -3.06 -9.47 0.34
N TYR A 56 -2.17 -8.89 -0.42
CA TYR A 56 -1.60 -9.52 -1.58
C TYR A 56 -0.12 -9.73 -1.31
N LYS A 57 0.22 -10.89 -0.79
CA LYS A 57 1.60 -11.23 -0.43
C LYS A 57 2.28 -12.00 -1.54
N VAL A 58 3.50 -11.62 -1.82
CA VAL A 58 4.43 -12.48 -2.54
C VAL A 58 5.03 -13.44 -1.49
N ASP A 59 4.57 -14.70 -1.49
CA ASP A 59 5.09 -15.75 -0.60
C ASP A 59 6.47 -16.24 -1.10
N LYS A 60 7.45 -15.32 -1.11
CA LYS A 60 8.82 -15.61 -1.48
C LYS A 60 9.75 -14.89 -0.54
N HIS A 61 10.89 -15.51 -0.27
CA HIS A 61 11.98 -14.82 0.40
C HIS A 61 12.50 -13.68 -0.49
N PHE A 62 12.91 -12.55 0.11
CA PHE A 62 13.36 -11.38 -0.65
C PHE A 62 14.50 -11.68 -1.63
N SER A 63 15.38 -12.66 -1.33
CA SER A 63 16.45 -13.09 -2.22
C SER A 63 15.99 -13.85 -3.48
N GLU A 64 14.72 -14.29 -3.51
CA GLU A 64 14.12 -15.00 -4.64
C GLU A 64 13.27 -14.06 -5.52
N VAL A 65 13.13 -12.82 -5.10
CA VAL A 65 12.38 -11.80 -5.81
C VAL A 65 13.36 -10.95 -6.61
N ALA A 66 13.21 -10.97 -7.93
CA ALA A 66 13.96 -10.06 -8.78
C ALA A 66 13.49 -8.63 -8.49
N VAL A 67 14.32 -7.84 -7.85
CA VAL A 67 14.01 -6.46 -7.50
C VAL A 67 14.53 -5.55 -8.60
N ASP A 68 13.77 -5.44 -9.68
CA ASP A 68 13.87 -4.30 -10.58
C ASP A 68 12.57 -3.49 -10.48
N PRO A 69 12.46 -2.59 -9.48
CA PRO A 69 11.24 -1.82 -9.29
C PRO A 69 10.98 -0.80 -10.40
N TYR A 70 11.93 -0.64 -11.32
CA TYR A 70 11.86 0.35 -12.40
C TYR A 70 11.65 -0.28 -13.77
N GLY A 71 11.74 -1.60 -13.89
CA GLY A 71 11.55 -2.31 -15.14
C GLY A 71 10.08 -2.66 -15.37
N LEU A 72 9.47 -2.09 -16.42
CA LEU A 72 8.08 -2.42 -16.83
C LEU A 72 7.90 -3.90 -17.17
N ASP A 73 8.99 -4.57 -17.54
CA ASP A 73 9.01 -6.00 -17.90
C ASP A 73 9.19 -6.92 -16.67
N SER A 74 9.46 -6.36 -15.50
CA SER A 74 9.58 -7.12 -14.26
C SER A 74 8.22 -7.75 -13.90
N LYS A 75 8.24 -9.02 -13.51
CA LYS A 75 7.03 -9.75 -13.11
C LYS A 75 6.36 -9.11 -11.89
N GLU A 76 7.16 -8.50 -11.02
CA GLU A 76 6.72 -7.82 -9.80
C GLU A 76 5.99 -6.50 -10.12
N TYR A 77 6.26 -5.93 -11.30
CA TYR A 77 5.60 -4.72 -11.79
C TYR A 77 4.24 -5.00 -12.46
N GLN A 78 3.99 -6.25 -12.82
CA GLN A 78 2.75 -6.64 -13.51
C GLN A 78 1.68 -7.04 -12.51
N THR A 79 0.49 -6.46 -12.65
CA THR A 79 -0.67 -6.92 -11.89
C THR A 79 -1.11 -8.30 -12.37
N THR A 80 -1.32 -9.22 -11.45
CA THR A 80 -1.75 -10.59 -11.76
C THR A 80 -3.27 -10.70 -11.91
N ASP A 81 -3.74 -11.78 -12.52
CA ASP A 81 -5.18 -12.04 -12.62
C ASP A 81 -5.81 -12.28 -11.24
N LYS A 82 -5.07 -12.87 -10.30
CA LYS A 82 -5.51 -13.03 -8.91
C LYS A 82 -5.71 -11.67 -8.22
N PHE A 83 -4.78 -10.74 -8.42
CA PHE A 83 -4.93 -9.38 -7.91
C PHE A 83 -6.15 -8.70 -8.53
N ALA A 84 -6.31 -8.78 -9.84
CA ALA A 84 -7.45 -8.20 -10.54
C ALA A 84 -8.79 -8.74 -10.05
N GLU A 85 -8.87 -10.06 -9.81
CA GLU A 85 -10.05 -10.71 -9.27
C GLU A 85 -10.35 -10.25 -7.83
N MET A 86 -9.34 -10.25 -6.96
CA MET A 86 -9.50 -9.78 -5.59
C MET A 86 -9.90 -8.30 -5.53
N TRP A 87 -9.25 -7.44 -6.30
CA TRP A 87 -9.55 -6.01 -6.39
C TRP A 87 -10.99 -5.75 -6.86
N SER A 88 -11.39 -6.37 -7.98
CA SER A 88 -12.74 -6.19 -8.54
C SER A 88 -13.82 -6.70 -7.59
N SER A 89 -13.59 -7.85 -6.95
CA SER A 89 -14.53 -8.44 -6.00
C SER A 89 -14.64 -7.61 -4.72
N ALA A 90 -13.53 -7.06 -4.23
CA ALA A 90 -13.54 -6.16 -3.08
C ALA A 90 -14.29 -4.85 -3.39
N LEU A 91 -14.13 -4.29 -4.60
CA LEU A 91 -14.93 -3.15 -5.05
C LEU A 91 -16.43 -3.47 -5.07
N ALA A 92 -16.81 -4.62 -5.64
CA ALA A 92 -18.20 -5.06 -5.70
C ALA A 92 -18.78 -5.29 -4.29
N HIS A 93 -18.00 -5.90 -3.40
CA HIS A 93 -18.40 -6.09 -2.00
C HIS A 93 -18.67 -4.74 -1.29
N CYS A 94 -17.82 -3.75 -1.52
CA CYS A 94 -17.97 -2.44 -0.88
C CYS A 94 -19.05 -1.56 -1.49
N GLN A 95 -19.29 -1.67 -2.80
CA GLN A 95 -20.23 -0.81 -3.49
C GLN A 95 -20.94 -1.53 -4.64
N LYS A 96 -22.25 -1.63 -4.51
CA LYS A 96 -23.14 -2.30 -5.47
C LYS A 96 -22.93 -1.86 -6.94
N ARG A 97 -22.52 -0.62 -7.18
CA ARG A 97 -22.24 -0.11 -8.53
C ARG A 97 -21.16 -0.88 -9.27
N PHE A 98 -20.29 -1.58 -8.55
CA PHE A 98 -19.19 -2.36 -9.14
C PHE A 98 -19.53 -3.84 -9.32
N GLU A 99 -20.69 -4.31 -8.85
CA GLU A 99 -21.12 -5.69 -9.07
C GLU A 99 -21.20 -6.02 -10.56
N GLY A 100 -20.65 -7.17 -10.95
CA GLY A 100 -20.61 -7.63 -12.33
C GLY A 100 -19.68 -6.81 -13.25
N LYS A 101 -18.80 -5.95 -12.70
CA LYS A 101 -17.93 -5.06 -13.49
C LYS A 101 -16.48 -5.54 -13.60
N SER A 102 -16.16 -6.72 -13.12
CA SER A 102 -14.81 -7.28 -13.20
C SER A 102 -14.24 -7.32 -14.64
N GLY A 103 -15.11 -7.48 -15.64
CA GLY A 103 -14.72 -7.48 -17.06
C GLY A 103 -14.24 -6.13 -17.62
N VAL A 104 -14.48 -5.01 -16.92
CA VAL A 104 -14.01 -3.69 -17.34
C VAL A 104 -12.69 -3.30 -16.66
N TYR A 105 -12.10 -4.18 -15.84
CA TYR A 105 -10.79 -3.98 -15.27
C TYR A 105 -9.73 -3.80 -16.36
N ARG A 106 -8.98 -2.71 -16.26
CA ARG A 106 -7.85 -2.46 -17.14
C ARG A 106 -6.57 -2.90 -16.48
N LYS A 107 -5.98 -3.99 -17.01
CA LYS A 107 -4.68 -4.47 -16.58
C LYS A 107 -3.59 -3.58 -17.17
N GLY A 108 -2.67 -3.15 -16.36
CA GLY A 108 -1.52 -2.36 -16.78
C GLY A 108 -0.31 -2.62 -15.89
N PRO A 109 0.88 -2.20 -16.30
CA PRO A 109 2.04 -2.22 -15.42
C PRO A 109 1.81 -1.26 -14.27
N SER A 110 1.57 -1.78 -13.09
CA SER A 110 1.27 -1.01 -11.89
C SER A 110 1.52 -1.85 -10.66
N GLY A 111 2.70 -2.38 -10.57
CA GLY A 111 3.13 -3.15 -9.42
C GLY A 111 4.33 -2.52 -8.73
N GLY A 112 4.88 -3.23 -7.83
CA GLY A 112 6.08 -2.89 -7.08
C GLY A 112 6.14 -3.69 -5.80
N LEU A 113 7.28 -3.64 -5.16
CA LEU A 113 7.47 -4.25 -3.85
C LEU A 113 7.39 -3.18 -2.77
N GLY A 114 6.47 -3.33 -1.85
CA GLY A 114 6.43 -2.57 -0.60
C GLY A 114 7.32 -3.26 0.43
N CYS A 115 8.25 -2.50 1.01
CA CYS A 115 9.06 -2.98 2.13
C CYS A 115 8.52 -2.40 3.43
N MET A 116 8.36 -3.26 4.42
CA MET A 116 7.99 -2.86 5.77
C MET A 116 9.19 -3.05 6.71
N THR A 117 9.39 -2.10 7.60
CA THR A 117 10.32 -2.25 8.71
C THR A 117 9.74 -3.21 9.76
N PRO A 118 10.58 -3.83 10.62
CA PRO A 118 10.10 -4.81 11.61
C PRO A 118 9.01 -4.28 12.56
N ASP A 119 9.01 -3.00 12.87
CA ASP A 119 8.02 -2.34 13.73
C ASP A 119 6.98 -1.51 12.97
N SER A 120 7.00 -1.55 11.63
CA SER A 120 6.15 -0.76 10.75
C SER A 120 6.30 0.77 10.90
N PHE A 121 7.39 1.23 11.54
CA PHE A 121 7.73 2.66 11.62
C PHE A 121 8.89 3.03 10.70
N PRO A 122 8.94 4.26 10.20
CA PRO A 122 9.98 4.68 9.28
C PRO A 122 11.38 4.70 9.92
N ILE A 123 12.39 4.78 9.08
CA ILE A 123 13.79 5.00 9.48
C ILE A 123 14.26 6.31 8.88
N PHE A 124 14.86 7.16 9.71
CA PHE A 124 15.57 8.37 9.32
C PHE A 124 16.95 8.32 9.95
N ASP A 125 17.99 8.05 9.18
CA ASP A 125 19.32 7.87 9.72
C ASP A 125 20.42 8.10 8.69
N VAL A 126 21.61 8.46 9.17
CA VAL A 126 22.85 8.35 8.40
C VAL A 126 23.28 6.88 8.42
N PHE A 127 22.99 6.14 7.37
CA PHE A 127 23.22 4.71 7.30
C PHE A 127 24.72 4.35 7.14
N CYS A 128 25.42 5.12 6.33
CA CYS A 128 26.87 5.05 6.16
C CYS A 128 27.39 6.40 5.67
N GLU A 129 28.70 6.52 5.52
CA GLU A 129 29.32 7.77 5.06
C GLU A 129 28.65 8.29 3.76
N ASN A 130 28.20 9.53 3.79
CA ASN A 130 27.52 10.23 2.70
C ASN A 130 26.16 9.64 2.25
N VAL A 131 25.54 8.77 3.07
CA VAL A 131 24.23 8.20 2.78
C VAL A 131 23.27 8.47 3.92
N TYR A 132 22.29 9.33 3.69
CA TYR A 132 21.14 9.51 4.57
C TYR A 132 19.98 8.64 4.07
N MET A 133 19.48 7.74 4.92
CA MET A 133 18.39 6.83 4.59
C MET A 133 17.05 7.39 5.06
N ILE A 134 16.07 7.35 4.17
CA ILE A 134 14.66 7.56 4.46
C ILE A 134 13.92 6.30 4.02
N ALA A 135 13.60 5.43 4.97
CA ALA A 135 12.80 4.23 4.70
C ALA A 135 11.43 4.40 5.31
N ASP A 136 10.42 4.57 4.47
CA ASP A 136 9.12 5.07 4.90
C ASP A 136 8.19 4.04 5.52
N SER A 137 8.45 2.75 5.36
CA SER A 137 7.58 1.67 5.83
C SER A 137 6.09 1.88 5.49
N ASN A 138 5.81 2.33 4.27
CA ASN A 138 4.48 2.66 3.75
C ASN A 138 3.80 3.87 4.43
N HIS A 139 4.57 4.80 4.97
CA HIS A 139 4.08 6.03 5.60
C HIS A 139 4.41 7.31 4.82
N GLY A 140 4.92 7.20 3.59
CA GLY A 140 5.40 8.33 2.80
C GLY A 140 4.43 9.49 2.69
N TYR A 141 3.16 9.23 2.51
CA TYR A 141 2.13 10.26 2.44
C TYR A 141 1.85 10.96 3.79
N LYS A 142 2.23 10.35 4.91
CA LYS A 142 2.13 10.96 6.26
C LYS A 142 3.36 11.80 6.61
N MET A 143 4.42 11.72 5.80
CA MET A 143 5.73 12.31 6.10
C MET A 143 6.03 13.61 5.35
N ILE A 144 5.01 14.30 4.81
CA ILE A 144 5.22 15.56 4.06
C ILE A 144 6.00 16.57 4.89
N GLY A 145 5.72 16.68 6.20
CA GLY A 145 6.44 17.59 7.09
C GLY A 145 7.86 17.13 7.48
N VAL A 146 8.20 15.88 7.26
CA VAL A 146 9.51 15.32 7.64
C VAL A 146 10.63 15.82 6.74
N GLY A 147 10.34 16.14 5.48
CA GLY A 147 11.34 16.60 4.53
C GLY A 147 12.16 17.79 5.02
N GLN A 148 11.53 18.74 5.72
CA GLN A 148 12.24 19.87 6.32
C GLN A 148 13.22 19.39 7.41
N LEU A 149 12.77 18.52 8.32
CA LEU A 149 13.59 18.01 9.42
C LEU A 149 14.79 17.21 8.89
N VAL A 150 14.58 16.41 7.85
CA VAL A 150 15.66 15.67 7.19
C VAL A 150 16.66 16.63 6.53
N ALA A 151 16.18 17.66 5.86
CA ALA A 151 17.05 18.66 5.26
C ALA A 151 17.91 19.39 6.31
N GLU A 152 17.32 19.74 7.45
CA GLU A 152 18.02 20.35 8.59
C GLU A 152 19.09 19.41 9.15
N GLU A 153 18.80 18.09 9.27
CA GLU A 153 19.79 17.08 9.71
C GLU A 153 20.96 16.93 8.71
N ILE A 154 20.66 16.89 7.42
CA ILE A 154 21.70 16.83 6.38
C ILE A 154 22.61 18.07 6.44
N LEU A 155 22.09 19.20 6.85
CA LEU A 155 22.83 20.43 7.04
C LEU A 155 23.49 20.54 8.43
N GLY A 156 23.40 19.52 9.26
CA GLY A 156 24.09 19.43 10.54
C GLY A 156 23.27 19.83 11.77
N SER A 157 21.96 20.00 11.63
CA SER A 157 21.04 20.32 12.74
C SER A 157 20.27 19.07 13.13
N GLU A 158 20.61 18.46 14.27
CA GLU A 158 19.94 17.24 14.74
C GLU A 158 18.48 17.52 15.14
N SER A 159 17.56 16.64 14.70
CA SER A 159 16.14 16.73 15.01
C SER A 159 15.73 15.79 16.15
N GLU A 160 15.22 16.36 17.26
CA GLU A 160 14.68 15.59 18.38
C GLU A 160 13.49 14.70 17.95
N LEU A 161 12.70 15.15 16.96
CA LEU A 161 11.54 14.41 16.46
C LEU A 161 11.94 13.17 15.64
N LEU A 162 13.11 13.19 15.01
CA LEU A 162 13.59 12.06 14.20
C LEU A 162 14.42 11.05 15.00
N LYS A 163 14.92 11.43 16.18
CA LYS A 163 15.73 10.55 17.04
C LYS A 163 15.10 9.18 17.34
N PRO A 164 13.78 9.08 17.65
CA PRO A 164 13.16 7.78 17.93
C PRO A 164 13.15 6.82 16.73
N PHE A 165 13.41 7.32 15.53
CA PHE A 165 13.32 6.55 14.28
C PHE A 165 14.68 6.16 13.72
N ARG A 166 15.74 6.17 14.52
CA ARG A 166 17.07 5.73 14.11
C ARG A 166 17.13 4.21 13.91
N PHE A 167 17.98 3.78 13.00
CA PHE A 167 18.17 2.36 12.68
C PHE A 167 18.62 1.55 13.89
N ASN A 168 19.48 2.14 14.74
CA ASN A 168 20.03 1.47 15.92
C ASN A 168 19.00 1.03 16.96
N ARG A 169 17.74 1.46 16.86
CA ARG A 169 16.65 0.96 17.73
C ARG A 169 16.46 -0.55 17.59
N TYR A 170 16.72 -1.11 16.42
CA TYR A 170 16.63 -2.56 16.20
C TYR A 170 17.76 -3.32 16.90
N GLU A 171 18.97 -2.77 16.88
CA GLU A 171 20.12 -3.35 17.60
C GLU A 171 19.95 -3.33 19.11
N LYS A 172 19.30 -2.28 19.62
CA LYS A 172 19.00 -2.11 21.04
C LYS A 172 17.73 -2.84 21.49
N GLY A 173 16.91 -3.34 20.58
CA GLY A 173 15.61 -3.91 20.88
C GLY A 173 14.56 -2.86 21.29
N GLU A 174 14.79 -1.59 20.99
CA GLU A 174 13.91 -0.44 21.30
C GLU A 174 12.91 -0.18 20.17
N VAL A 175 12.23 -1.24 19.70
CA VAL A 175 11.24 -1.13 18.64
C VAL A 175 9.99 -0.39 19.12
N HIS A 176 9.36 0.34 18.20
CA HIS A 176 8.10 1.01 18.49
C HIS A 176 6.98 -0.02 18.75
N PRO A 177 6.03 0.28 19.64
CA PRO A 177 4.86 -0.56 19.81
C PRO A 177 4.07 -0.59 18.50
N THR A 178 3.75 -1.79 18.04
CA THR A 178 2.89 -1.97 16.89
C THR A 178 1.47 -1.49 17.19
N SER A 179 0.74 -1.12 16.14
CA SER A 179 -0.67 -0.80 16.25
C SER A 179 -1.45 -1.98 16.87
N ASN A 180 -2.42 -1.69 17.73
CA ASN A 180 -3.37 -2.70 18.22
C ASN A 180 -4.44 -3.05 17.15
N SER A 181 -4.33 -2.51 15.97
CA SER A 181 -5.20 -2.86 14.86
C SER A 181 -5.05 -4.33 14.50
N PRO A 182 -6.15 -5.06 14.25
CA PRO A 182 -6.08 -6.42 13.73
C PRO A 182 -5.55 -6.45 12.28
N PHE A 183 -5.46 -5.30 11.62
CA PHE A 183 -5.02 -5.19 10.24
C PHE A 183 -3.50 -4.99 10.18
N PRO A 184 -2.75 -5.87 9.51
CA PRO A 184 -1.29 -5.83 9.51
C PRO A 184 -0.68 -4.66 8.72
N TRP A 185 -1.51 -3.85 8.08
CA TRP A 185 -1.11 -2.68 7.29
C TRP A 185 -1.51 -1.33 7.92
N SER A 186 -2.08 -1.33 9.11
CA SER A 186 -2.54 -0.11 9.80
C SER A 186 -1.80 0.16 11.10
#